data_2df7139e7622a983b1ad95ea145c029d
#
_entry.id   2df7139e7622a983b1ad95ea145c029d
#
_cell.length_a   1.000
_cell.length_b   1.000
_cell.length_c   1.000
_cell.angle_alpha   90.00
_cell.angle_beta   90.00
_cell.angle_gamma   90.00
#
_symmetry.space_group_name_H-M   'P 1'
#
loop_
_entity.id
_entity.type
_entity.pdbx_description
1 polymer ?
#
loop_
_entity_poly.entity_id
_entity_poly.type
_entity_poly.pdbx_seq_one_letter_code
_entity_poly.pdbx_strand_id
1 'polypeptide(L)'
;IGTTPDIRLKTLRRLINAKPIVRILEAHDGLCGLIIENLEIQKGDKCEVFDGMWSSSLTDSTSKGKPDIEAVDLTTRLQDLNNILECTTKPIIFDGDTGGKIEHFVFTVRTLERHGISAVIIEDKVGLKKNSLFGTDAIQTQDTIEGFCAKIKAGKEAQVTQDFMIIARIESLIAGKPMSDALERAYAYVEAGADGIMIHSKNKSGEDIKEFCLTFRQRYAHVPIVVVPTTYDHIH
;
A
#
# COMPACT_ATOMS: atom_id res chain seq x y z
N ILE A 1 25.16 0.66 -0.52
CA ILE A 1 24.37 -0.07 0.51
C ILE A 1 23.62 -1.16 -0.23
N GLY A 2 23.75 -2.40 0.18
CA GLY A 2 23.15 -3.51 -0.53
C GLY A 2 22.43 -4.49 0.38
N THR A 3 21.32 -5.03 -0.10
CA THR A 3 20.65 -6.19 0.46
C THR A 3 20.11 -7.06 -0.66
N THR A 4 19.96 -8.34 -0.39
CA THR A 4 19.39 -9.26 -1.38
C THR A 4 17.87 -9.20 -1.39
N PRO A 5 17.20 -9.54 -2.50
CA PRO A 5 15.74 -9.52 -2.60
C PRO A 5 15.05 -10.33 -1.50
N ASP A 6 15.58 -11.50 -1.17
CA ASP A 6 15.00 -12.39 -0.13
C ASP A 6 15.06 -11.78 1.28
N ILE A 7 16.11 -11.05 1.61
CA ILE A 7 16.23 -10.34 2.89
C ILE A 7 15.21 -9.21 2.96
N ARG A 8 15.10 -8.39 1.90
CA ARG A 8 14.16 -7.26 1.86
C ARG A 8 12.71 -7.73 1.92
N LEU A 9 12.34 -8.78 1.20
CA LEU A 9 11.01 -9.38 1.24
C LEU A 9 10.56 -9.69 2.67
N LYS A 10 11.41 -10.36 3.45
CA LYS A 10 11.11 -10.79 4.83
C LYS A 10 11.01 -9.62 5.81
N THR A 11 11.66 -8.51 5.51
CA THR A 11 11.85 -7.43 6.49
C THR A 11 10.54 -6.79 6.89
N LEU A 12 9.59 -6.54 5.97
CA LEU A 12 8.31 -5.92 6.32
C LEU A 12 7.50 -6.76 7.32
N ARG A 13 7.33 -8.06 7.07
CA ARG A 13 6.62 -8.95 8.02
C ARG A 13 7.29 -9.01 9.39
N ARG A 14 8.63 -9.05 9.42
CA ARG A 14 9.39 -9.05 10.66
C ARG A 14 9.19 -7.76 11.46
N LEU A 15 9.18 -6.61 10.79
CA LEU A 15 8.91 -5.32 11.42
C LEU A 15 7.48 -5.24 11.96
N ILE A 16 6.48 -5.67 11.20
CA ILE A 16 5.07 -5.71 11.63
C ILE A 16 4.90 -6.59 12.88
N ASN A 17 5.59 -7.72 12.94
CA ASN A 17 5.54 -8.61 14.09
C ASN A 17 6.32 -8.10 15.32
N ALA A 18 7.33 -7.27 15.10
CA ALA A 18 8.22 -6.79 16.16
C ALA A 18 7.83 -5.43 16.75
N LYS A 19 7.08 -4.62 16.01
CA LYS A 19 6.77 -3.23 16.37
C LYS A 19 5.26 -3.00 16.42
N PRO A 20 4.76 -2.22 17.38
CA PRO A 20 3.35 -1.86 17.44
C PRO A 20 2.92 -0.96 16.27
N ILE A 21 3.85 -0.16 15.72
CA ILE A 21 3.65 0.71 14.57
C ILE A 21 4.87 0.64 13.67
N VAL A 22 4.65 0.44 12.38
CA VAL A 22 5.67 0.51 11.32
C VAL A 22 5.46 1.80 10.55
N ARG A 23 6.49 2.66 10.51
CA ARG A 23 6.44 3.97 9.85
C ARG A 23 7.05 3.88 8.47
N ILE A 24 6.24 4.17 7.47
CA ILE A 24 6.62 4.11 6.05
C ILE A 24 6.59 5.54 5.49
N LEU A 25 7.65 5.95 4.79
CA LEU A 25 7.70 7.25 4.12
C LEU A 25 7.74 7.06 2.61
N GLU A 26 7.14 8.00 1.90
CA GLU A 26 7.11 7.98 0.45
C GLU A 26 8.50 8.21 -0.16
N ALA A 27 8.82 7.45 -1.23
CA ALA A 27 10.00 7.61 -2.05
C ALA A 27 9.68 7.34 -3.52
N HIS A 28 10.08 8.24 -4.42
CA HIS A 28 9.87 8.15 -5.86
C HIS A 28 11.17 8.21 -6.69
N ASP A 29 12.31 8.43 -6.04
CA ASP A 29 13.62 8.41 -6.68
C ASP A 29 14.74 7.97 -5.70
N GLY A 30 15.96 7.82 -6.22
CA GLY A 30 17.11 7.41 -5.42
C GLY A 30 17.53 8.43 -4.36
N LEU A 31 17.29 9.74 -4.57
CA LEU A 31 17.60 10.77 -3.57
C LEU A 31 16.65 10.65 -2.37
N CYS A 32 15.36 10.48 -2.60
CA CYS A 32 14.39 10.18 -1.55
C CYS A 32 14.78 8.92 -0.79
N GLY A 33 15.19 7.87 -1.51
CA GLY A 33 15.68 6.63 -0.92
C GLY A 33 16.87 6.85 0.01
N LEU A 34 17.88 7.60 -0.42
CA LEU A 34 19.06 7.94 0.39
C LEU A 34 18.70 8.73 1.65
N ILE A 35 17.79 9.70 1.53
CA ILE A 35 17.32 10.51 2.67
C ILE A 35 16.63 9.59 3.69
N ILE A 36 15.68 8.76 3.26
CA ILE A 36 14.91 7.91 4.16
C ILE A 36 15.79 6.83 4.82
N GLU A 37 16.75 6.28 4.07
CA GLU A 37 17.68 5.27 4.61
C GLU A 37 18.48 5.83 5.79
N ASN A 38 18.93 7.08 5.69
CA ASN A 38 19.84 7.71 6.65
C ASN A 38 19.15 8.64 7.65
N LEU A 39 17.83 8.88 7.51
CA LEU A 39 17.13 9.78 8.41
C LEU A 39 16.97 9.17 9.79
N GLU A 40 17.55 9.84 10.79
CA GLU A 40 17.47 9.51 12.19
C GLU A 40 17.06 10.74 13.01
N ILE A 41 16.12 10.56 13.91
CA ILE A 41 15.65 11.63 14.80
C ILE A 41 15.89 11.20 16.24
N GLN A 42 16.77 11.89 16.93
CA GLN A 42 17.01 11.68 18.37
C GLN A 42 15.89 12.33 19.17
N LYS A 43 15.24 11.52 20.02
CA LYS A 43 14.15 11.93 20.91
C LYS A 43 14.43 11.45 22.33
N GLY A 44 15.21 12.21 23.09
CA GLY A 44 15.80 11.77 24.34
C GLY A 44 16.78 10.63 24.09
N ASP A 45 16.61 9.52 24.81
CA ASP A 45 17.45 8.33 24.68
C ASP A 45 17.03 7.40 23.52
N LYS A 46 16.00 7.78 22.77
CA LYS A 46 15.49 6.97 21.65
C LYS A 46 15.88 7.60 20.31
N CYS A 47 16.31 6.74 19.40
CA CYS A 47 16.48 7.07 18.00
C CYS A 47 15.26 6.58 17.22
N GLU A 48 14.54 7.49 16.58
CA GLU A 48 13.39 7.17 15.72
C GLU A 48 13.80 7.24 14.25
N VAL A 49 13.35 6.25 13.48
CA VAL A 49 13.62 6.11 12.04
C VAL A 49 12.33 5.79 11.30
N PHE A 50 12.32 6.00 9.99
CA PHE A 50 11.34 5.33 9.13
C PHE A 50 11.76 3.88 8.89
N ASP A 51 10.79 2.99 8.93
CA ASP A 51 11.01 1.54 8.86
C ASP A 51 11.05 0.99 7.44
N GLY A 52 10.47 1.73 6.50
CA GLY A 52 10.38 1.33 5.09
C GLY A 52 9.95 2.48 4.20
N MET A 53 9.74 2.16 2.94
CA MET A 53 9.39 3.13 1.90
C MET A 53 8.10 2.74 1.19
N TRP A 54 7.42 3.76 0.68
CA TRP A 54 6.22 3.66 -0.15
C TRP A 54 6.53 4.22 -1.55
N SER A 55 6.44 3.40 -2.59
CA SER A 55 6.44 3.87 -3.98
C SER A 55 5.00 4.21 -4.37
N SER A 56 4.68 5.50 -4.34
CA SER A 56 3.34 6.01 -4.63
C SER A 56 3.16 6.25 -6.13
N SER A 57 2.04 5.80 -6.69
CA SER A 57 1.68 6.08 -8.08
C SER A 57 1.46 7.58 -8.34
N LEU A 58 0.96 8.31 -7.33
CA LEU A 58 0.76 9.76 -7.41
C LEU A 58 2.10 10.49 -7.60
N THR A 59 3.09 10.21 -6.76
CA THR A 59 4.39 10.89 -6.85
C THR A 59 5.21 10.41 -8.04
N ASP A 60 5.16 9.12 -8.39
CA ASP A 60 5.75 8.59 -9.61
C ASP A 60 5.21 9.29 -10.86
N SER A 61 3.89 9.52 -10.93
CA SER A 61 3.25 10.24 -12.03
C SER A 61 3.61 11.73 -12.01
N THR A 62 3.50 12.38 -10.86
CA THR A 62 3.74 13.82 -10.73
C THR A 62 5.19 14.19 -11.04
N SER A 63 6.17 13.39 -10.60
CA SER A 63 7.59 13.59 -10.92
C SER A 63 7.90 13.58 -12.41
N LYS A 64 7.01 12.96 -13.21
CA LYS A 64 7.09 12.89 -14.68
C LYS A 64 6.14 13.85 -15.38
N GLY A 65 5.49 14.75 -14.63
CA GLY A 65 4.50 15.69 -15.18
C GLY A 65 3.26 15.02 -15.76
N LYS A 66 2.92 13.82 -15.30
CA LYS A 66 1.75 13.05 -15.75
C LYS A 66 0.65 13.03 -14.69
N PRO A 67 -0.62 12.93 -15.09
CA PRO A 67 -1.71 12.74 -14.13
C PRO A 67 -1.67 11.34 -13.51
N ASP A 68 -2.18 11.22 -12.28
CA ASP A 68 -2.30 9.96 -11.54
C ASP A 68 -3.53 9.15 -12.00
N ILE A 69 -3.43 8.59 -13.19
CA ILE A 69 -4.47 7.81 -13.88
C ILE A 69 -3.92 6.52 -14.51
N GLU A 70 -2.91 5.92 -13.88
CA GLU A 70 -2.15 4.78 -14.45
C GLU A 70 -1.44 5.14 -15.80
N ALA A 71 -1.14 6.43 -16.02
CA ALA A 71 -0.46 6.91 -17.22
C ALA A 71 1.04 6.56 -17.24
N VAL A 72 1.62 6.26 -16.09
CA VAL A 72 2.98 5.72 -15.96
C VAL A 72 2.87 4.21 -15.82
N ASP A 73 3.36 3.49 -16.81
CA ASP A 73 3.28 2.04 -16.85
C ASP A 73 4.21 1.36 -15.82
N LEU A 74 3.91 0.10 -15.52
CA LEU A 74 4.64 -0.69 -14.54
C LEU A 74 6.15 -0.77 -14.84
N THR A 75 6.54 -0.91 -16.11
CA THR A 75 7.95 -1.03 -16.48
C THR A 75 8.73 0.23 -16.13
N THR A 76 8.17 1.39 -16.45
CA THR A 76 8.75 2.69 -16.10
C THR A 76 8.86 2.83 -14.57
N ARG A 77 7.82 2.47 -13.81
CA ARG A 77 7.84 2.53 -12.35
C ARG A 77 8.88 1.57 -11.73
N LEU A 78 9.07 0.39 -12.32
CA LEU A 78 10.12 -0.55 -11.90
C LEU A 78 11.53 -0.02 -12.14
N GLN A 79 11.75 0.79 -13.20
CA GLN A 79 13.04 1.45 -13.41
C GLN A 79 13.37 2.47 -12.31
N ASP A 80 12.37 3.25 -11.88
CA ASP A 80 12.56 4.18 -10.75
C ASP A 80 12.82 3.42 -9.44
N LEU A 81 12.09 2.33 -9.22
CA LEU A 81 12.31 1.45 -8.07
C LEU A 81 13.74 0.89 -8.02
N ASN A 82 14.35 0.54 -9.15
CA ASN A 82 15.74 0.08 -9.17
C ASN A 82 16.70 1.11 -8.56
N ASN A 83 16.49 2.40 -8.83
CA ASN A 83 17.33 3.46 -8.24
C ASN A 83 17.17 3.53 -6.71
N ILE A 84 15.94 3.31 -6.21
CA ILE A 84 15.65 3.25 -4.77
C ILE A 84 16.27 1.99 -4.17
N LEU A 85 16.12 0.84 -4.82
CA LEU A 85 16.64 -0.45 -4.36
C LEU A 85 18.16 -0.47 -4.18
N GLU A 86 18.90 0.30 -4.98
CA GLU A 86 20.34 0.44 -4.84
C GLU A 86 20.76 1.29 -3.63
N CYS A 87 19.88 2.16 -3.15
CA CYS A 87 20.15 3.11 -2.07
C CYS A 87 19.71 2.64 -0.69
N THR A 88 18.85 1.60 -0.60
CA THR A 88 18.19 1.23 0.65
C THR A 88 18.27 -0.25 0.98
N THR A 89 18.33 -0.54 2.27
CA THR A 89 18.14 -1.89 2.82
C THR A 89 16.70 -2.11 3.33
N LYS A 90 15.91 -1.02 3.43
CA LYS A 90 14.57 -1.04 4.00
C LYS A 90 13.55 -1.72 3.08
N PRO A 91 12.46 -2.26 3.64
CA PRO A 91 11.38 -2.83 2.84
C PRO A 91 10.66 -1.75 2.04
N ILE A 92 10.16 -2.13 0.87
CA ILE A 92 9.40 -1.23 -0.02
C ILE A 92 7.99 -1.81 -0.19
N ILE A 93 6.99 -0.94 -0.05
CA ILE A 93 5.59 -1.20 -0.39
C ILE A 93 5.32 -0.48 -1.72
N PHE A 94 4.77 -1.20 -2.68
CA PHE A 94 4.44 -0.68 -4.00
C PHE A 94 2.95 -0.37 -4.11
N ASP A 95 2.60 0.84 -4.53
CA ASP A 95 1.24 1.21 -4.90
C ASP A 95 0.91 0.60 -6.26
N GLY A 96 0.11 -0.44 -6.25
CA GLY A 96 -0.27 -1.20 -7.43
C GLY A 96 -1.52 -0.65 -8.14
N ASP A 97 -1.99 0.55 -7.75
CA ASP A 97 -3.21 1.13 -8.29
C ASP A 97 -4.41 0.18 -8.17
N THR A 98 -5.15 -0.06 -9.26
CA THR A 98 -6.25 -1.05 -9.29
C THR A 98 -5.75 -2.51 -9.41
N GLY A 99 -4.45 -2.72 -9.62
CA GLY A 99 -3.88 -4.01 -9.97
C GLY A 99 -4.14 -4.42 -11.42
N GLY A 100 -4.89 -3.61 -12.18
CA GLY A 100 -5.25 -3.91 -13.58
C GLY A 100 -6.13 -5.16 -13.72
N LYS A 101 -6.00 -5.85 -14.85
CA LYS A 101 -6.69 -7.12 -15.10
C LYS A 101 -6.06 -8.24 -14.27
N ILE A 102 -6.86 -9.20 -13.85
CA ILE A 102 -6.41 -10.34 -13.02
C ILE A 102 -5.21 -11.06 -13.67
N GLU A 103 -5.28 -11.32 -14.97
CA GLU A 103 -4.23 -12.00 -15.72
C GLU A 103 -2.91 -11.23 -15.73
N HIS A 104 -2.96 -9.89 -15.72
CA HIS A 104 -1.77 -9.04 -15.64
C HIS A 104 -1.25 -8.94 -14.20
N PHE A 105 -2.15 -8.89 -13.22
CA PHE A 105 -1.79 -8.81 -11.80
C PHE A 105 -0.93 -10.00 -11.35
N VAL A 106 -1.19 -11.19 -11.85
CA VAL A 106 -0.38 -12.40 -11.63
C VAL A 106 1.10 -12.14 -12.01
N PHE A 107 1.35 -11.52 -13.15
CA PHE A 107 2.72 -11.18 -13.58
C PHE A 107 3.32 -10.03 -12.79
N THR A 108 2.50 -9.06 -12.40
CA THR A 108 2.92 -7.96 -11.53
C THR A 108 3.43 -8.49 -10.19
N VAL A 109 2.68 -9.36 -9.53
CA VAL A 109 3.07 -10.01 -8.26
C VAL A 109 4.42 -10.71 -8.39
N ARG A 110 4.57 -11.59 -9.40
CA ARG A 110 5.83 -12.32 -9.64
C ARG A 110 7.01 -11.39 -9.91
N THR A 111 6.77 -10.28 -10.59
CA THR A 111 7.81 -9.31 -10.92
C THR A 111 8.25 -8.54 -9.68
N LEU A 112 7.30 -8.03 -8.90
CA LEU A 112 7.59 -7.31 -7.66
C LEU A 112 8.32 -8.20 -6.64
N GLU A 113 7.86 -9.43 -6.47
CA GLU A 113 8.49 -10.40 -5.58
C GLU A 113 9.94 -10.71 -6.00
N ARG A 114 10.21 -10.90 -7.29
CA ARG A 114 11.56 -11.12 -7.83
C ARG A 114 12.49 -9.91 -7.60
N HIS A 115 11.96 -8.69 -7.61
CA HIS A 115 12.72 -7.48 -7.29
C HIS A 115 12.93 -7.28 -5.78
N GLY A 116 12.33 -8.12 -4.93
CA GLY A 116 12.45 -7.99 -3.48
C GLY A 116 11.56 -6.88 -2.89
N ILE A 117 10.50 -6.48 -3.59
CA ILE A 117 9.46 -5.60 -3.06
C ILE A 117 8.68 -6.38 -2.01
N SER A 118 8.47 -5.80 -0.83
CA SER A 118 7.91 -6.54 0.31
C SER A 118 6.38 -6.65 0.28
N ALA A 119 5.70 -5.69 -0.34
CA ALA A 119 4.26 -5.71 -0.47
C ALA A 119 3.77 -4.93 -1.69
N VAL A 120 2.60 -5.30 -2.19
CA VAL A 120 1.81 -4.48 -3.11
C VAL A 120 0.49 -4.11 -2.45
N ILE A 121 0.06 -2.87 -2.62
CA ILE A 121 -1.30 -2.42 -2.27
C ILE A 121 -2.08 -2.24 -3.56
N ILE A 122 -3.29 -2.80 -3.60
CA ILE A 122 -4.22 -2.63 -4.72
C ILE A 122 -5.56 -2.12 -4.21
N GLU A 123 -6.19 -1.20 -4.94
CA GLU A 123 -7.46 -0.59 -4.57
C GLU A 123 -8.64 -1.26 -5.29
N ASP A 124 -9.77 -1.38 -4.60
CA ASP A 124 -10.99 -2.02 -5.09
C ASP A 124 -11.82 -1.12 -6.02
N LYS A 125 -11.15 -0.45 -6.95
CA LYS A 125 -11.77 0.35 -8.01
C LYS A 125 -11.68 -0.34 -9.37
N VAL A 126 -12.61 0.00 -10.26
CA VAL A 126 -12.63 -0.45 -11.65
C VAL A 126 -12.73 0.75 -12.60
N GLY A 127 -12.30 0.54 -13.85
CA GLY A 127 -12.26 1.58 -14.87
C GLY A 127 -10.99 2.41 -14.80
N LEU A 128 -11.04 3.61 -15.36
CA LEU A 128 -9.91 4.53 -15.31
C LEU A 128 -9.68 5.00 -13.87
N LYS A 129 -8.47 4.79 -13.37
CA LYS A 129 -8.06 5.30 -12.07
C LYS A 129 -8.25 6.82 -12.00
N LYS A 130 -8.72 7.30 -10.86
CA LYS A 130 -8.84 8.72 -10.52
C LYS A 130 -8.29 8.92 -9.11
N ASN A 131 -7.60 10.03 -8.90
CA ASN A 131 -7.06 10.34 -7.59
C ASN A 131 -8.18 10.38 -6.54
N SER A 132 -7.97 9.76 -5.38
CA SER A 132 -8.99 9.64 -4.33
C SER A 132 -9.15 10.90 -3.49
N LEU A 133 -8.12 11.76 -3.41
CA LEU A 133 -8.08 12.91 -2.48
C LEU A 133 -8.31 14.25 -3.16
N PHE A 134 -7.96 14.40 -4.44
CA PHE A 134 -7.92 15.70 -5.10
C PHE A 134 -8.89 15.80 -6.29
N GLY A 135 -9.84 16.73 -6.17
CA GLY A 135 -10.35 17.54 -7.26
C GLY A 135 -11.14 16.88 -8.36
N THR A 136 -11.86 15.78 -8.13
CA THR A 136 -12.81 15.33 -9.15
C THR A 136 -14.16 14.99 -8.54
N ASP A 137 -15.23 15.67 -9.03
CA ASP A 137 -16.63 15.23 -8.91
C ASP A 137 -16.89 13.96 -9.74
N ALA A 138 -15.84 13.33 -10.24
CA ALA A 138 -15.94 12.17 -11.09
C ALA A 138 -16.31 10.94 -10.25
N ILE A 139 -17.44 10.34 -10.59
CA ILE A 139 -17.92 9.09 -9.99
C ILE A 139 -16.81 8.04 -10.10
N GLN A 140 -16.38 7.54 -8.94
CA GLN A 140 -15.46 6.42 -8.84
C GLN A 140 -16.29 5.14 -8.69
N THR A 141 -16.03 4.18 -9.56
CA THR A 141 -16.74 2.89 -9.53
C THR A 141 -15.90 1.89 -8.75
N GLN A 142 -16.46 1.39 -7.67
CA GLN A 142 -15.86 0.33 -6.87
C GLN A 142 -16.19 -1.03 -7.47
N ASP A 143 -15.23 -1.95 -7.47
CA ASP A 143 -15.40 -3.33 -7.93
C ASP A 143 -16.42 -4.08 -7.06
N THR A 144 -16.96 -5.18 -7.59
CA THR A 144 -17.71 -6.12 -6.76
C THR A 144 -16.79 -6.78 -5.74
N ILE A 145 -17.34 -7.21 -4.61
CA ILE A 145 -16.57 -7.94 -3.60
C ILE A 145 -15.97 -9.21 -4.21
N GLU A 146 -16.78 -9.95 -4.99
CA GLU A 146 -16.36 -11.19 -5.64
C GLU A 146 -15.25 -10.97 -6.66
N GLY A 147 -15.34 -9.92 -7.49
CA GLY A 147 -14.35 -9.58 -8.51
C GLY A 147 -13.00 -9.24 -7.89
N PHE A 148 -13.02 -8.40 -6.86
CA PHE A 148 -11.79 -8.03 -6.16
C PHE A 148 -11.20 -9.19 -5.34
N CYS A 149 -12.04 -10.02 -4.70
CA CYS A 149 -11.61 -11.26 -4.04
C CYS A 149 -10.94 -12.22 -5.02
N ALA A 150 -11.49 -12.37 -6.25
CA ALA A 150 -10.86 -13.20 -7.28
C ALA A 150 -9.46 -12.69 -7.67
N LYS A 151 -9.28 -11.36 -7.76
CA LYS A 151 -7.98 -10.73 -8.03
C LYS A 151 -6.99 -11.01 -6.88
N ILE A 152 -7.40 -10.85 -5.62
CA ILE A 152 -6.56 -11.17 -4.45
C ILE A 152 -6.13 -12.64 -4.49
N LYS A 153 -7.07 -13.57 -4.69
CA LYS A 153 -6.77 -15.02 -4.77
C LYS A 153 -5.77 -15.34 -5.88
N ALA A 154 -5.98 -14.81 -7.07
CA ALA A 154 -5.06 -15.01 -8.20
C ALA A 154 -3.65 -14.46 -7.89
N GLY A 155 -3.56 -13.30 -7.24
CA GLY A 155 -2.29 -12.75 -6.76
C GLY A 155 -1.62 -13.65 -5.72
N LYS A 156 -2.38 -14.16 -4.75
CA LYS A 156 -1.87 -15.08 -3.72
C LYS A 156 -1.38 -16.40 -4.29
N GLU A 157 -2.08 -16.96 -5.27
CA GLU A 157 -1.67 -18.17 -6.00
C GLU A 157 -0.41 -17.94 -6.86
N ALA A 158 -0.18 -16.70 -7.30
CA ALA A 158 0.98 -16.34 -8.10
C ALA A 158 2.26 -16.18 -7.28
N GLN A 159 2.15 -15.96 -5.96
CA GLN A 159 3.30 -15.79 -5.07
C GLN A 159 4.19 -17.04 -5.03
N VAL A 160 5.48 -16.83 -4.91
CA VAL A 160 6.49 -17.88 -4.75
C VAL A 160 6.85 -18.05 -3.27
N THR A 161 6.87 -16.95 -2.51
CA THR A 161 7.21 -16.95 -1.09
C THR A 161 6.03 -16.56 -0.21
N GLN A 162 6.11 -16.89 1.07
CA GLN A 162 5.14 -16.44 2.09
C GLN A 162 5.43 -15.00 2.58
N ASP A 163 6.57 -14.44 2.20
CA ASP A 163 7.06 -13.17 2.73
C ASP A 163 6.45 -11.96 2.02
N PHE A 164 6.17 -12.07 0.72
CA PHE A 164 5.49 -11.02 -0.05
C PHE A 164 4.06 -10.84 0.44
N MET A 165 3.60 -9.58 0.50
CA MET A 165 2.27 -9.26 1.02
C MET A 165 1.41 -8.61 -0.06
N ILE A 166 0.13 -9.01 -0.11
CA ILE A 166 -0.91 -8.33 -0.88
C ILE A 166 -1.84 -7.62 0.11
N ILE A 167 -1.89 -6.30 0.04
CA ILE A 167 -2.69 -5.45 0.91
C ILE A 167 -3.87 -4.90 0.10
N ALA A 168 -5.07 -5.10 0.59
CA ALA A 168 -6.29 -4.65 -0.06
C ALA A 168 -6.68 -3.25 0.43
N ARG A 169 -6.73 -2.26 -0.49
CA ARG A 169 -7.17 -0.91 -0.21
C ARG A 169 -8.65 -0.78 -0.50
N ILE A 170 -9.39 -0.30 0.50
CA ILE A 170 -10.84 -0.15 0.46
C ILE A 170 -11.18 1.31 0.21
N GLU A 171 -11.91 1.57 -0.86
CA GLU A 171 -12.31 2.90 -1.28
C GLU A 171 -13.78 3.24 -0.94
N SER A 172 -14.45 2.43 -0.10
CA SER A 172 -15.86 2.63 0.28
C SER A 172 -16.15 4.03 0.85
N LEU A 173 -15.34 4.48 1.82
CA LEU A 173 -15.52 5.79 2.45
C LEU A 173 -15.22 6.94 1.47
N ILE A 174 -14.28 6.76 0.55
CA ILE A 174 -13.98 7.68 -0.54
C ILE A 174 -15.17 7.80 -1.50
N ALA A 175 -15.81 6.67 -1.79
CA ALA A 175 -17.01 6.59 -2.64
C ALA A 175 -18.31 7.03 -1.93
N GLY A 176 -18.23 7.45 -0.67
CA GLY A 176 -19.40 7.87 0.13
C GLY A 176 -20.28 6.73 0.60
N LYS A 177 -19.78 5.50 0.59
CA LYS A 177 -20.49 4.34 1.13
C LYS A 177 -20.40 4.26 2.67
N PRO A 178 -21.32 3.55 3.33
CA PRO A 178 -21.34 3.45 4.78
C PRO A 178 -20.16 2.59 5.30
N MET A 179 -19.87 2.74 6.59
CA MET A 179 -18.88 1.95 7.33
C MET A 179 -19.13 0.44 7.22
N SER A 180 -20.39 0.03 7.20
CA SER A 180 -20.77 -1.38 7.04
C SER A 180 -20.27 -1.98 5.72
N ASP A 181 -20.32 -1.25 4.59
CA ASP A 181 -19.75 -1.69 3.31
C ASP A 181 -18.21 -1.82 3.40
N ALA A 182 -17.55 -0.87 4.04
CA ALA A 182 -16.10 -0.92 4.22
C ALA A 182 -15.67 -2.16 5.06
N LEU A 183 -16.38 -2.45 6.13
CA LEU A 183 -16.12 -3.61 7.00
C LEU A 183 -16.44 -4.94 6.31
N GLU A 184 -17.56 -5.03 5.58
CA GLU A 184 -17.92 -6.22 4.81
C GLU A 184 -16.83 -6.56 3.80
N ARG A 185 -16.36 -5.57 3.04
CA ARG A 185 -15.24 -5.72 2.11
C ARG A 185 -13.96 -6.13 2.81
N ALA A 186 -13.61 -5.48 3.91
CA ALA A 186 -12.42 -5.82 4.68
C ALA A 186 -12.41 -7.29 5.09
N TYR A 187 -13.54 -7.78 5.58
CA TYR A 187 -13.67 -9.17 5.99
C TYR A 187 -13.54 -10.13 4.81
N ALA A 188 -14.25 -9.87 3.72
CA ALA A 188 -14.18 -10.69 2.51
C ALA A 188 -12.77 -10.73 1.91
N TYR A 189 -12.05 -9.60 1.91
CA TYR A 189 -10.69 -9.52 1.36
C TYR A 189 -9.67 -10.30 2.20
N VAL A 190 -9.79 -10.26 3.53
CA VAL A 190 -8.96 -11.09 4.42
C VAL A 190 -9.25 -12.57 4.19
N GLU A 191 -10.51 -12.96 4.07
CA GLU A 191 -10.93 -14.34 3.77
C GLU A 191 -10.47 -14.79 2.38
N ALA A 192 -10.33 -13.86 1.42
CA ALA A 192 -9.75 -14.13 0.11
C ALA A 192 -8.22 -14.26 0.13
N GLY A 193 -7.56 -13.95 1.27
CA GLY A 193 -6.12 -14.10 1.47
C GLY A 193 -5.33 -12.82 1.47
N ALA A 194 -5.95 -11.64 1.54
CA ALA A 194 -5.23 -10.38 1.73
C ALA A 194 -4.42 -10.42 3.03
N ASP A 195 -3.15 -10.03 2.95
CA ASP A 195 -2.23 -10.01 4.11
C ASP A 195 -2.39 -8.79 5.00
N GLY A 196 -3.11 -7.78 4.53
CA GLY A 196 -3.41 -6.54 5.25
C GLY A 196 -4.53 -5.77 4.57
N ILE A 197 -5.06 -4.78 5.29
CA ILE A 197 -6.13 -3.90 4.81
C ILE A 197 -5.63 -2.46 4.89
N MET A 198 -5.88 -1.68 3.83
CA MET A 198 -5.73 -0.24 3.85
C MET A 198 -7.11 0.40 3.79
N ILE A 199 -7.41 1.25 4.76
CA ILE A 199 -8.62 2.08 4.77
C ILE A 199 -8.27 3.52 4.43
N HIS A 200 -9.08 4.14 3.57
CA HIS A 200 -8.87 5.49 3.10
C HIS A 200 -10.12 6.35 3.32
N SER A 201 -9.93 7.60 3.73
CA SER A 201 -11.03 8.54 3.98
C SER A 201 -10.64 9.97 3.64
N LYS A 202 -11.64 10.76 3.25
CA LYS A 202 -11.53 12.23 3.06
C LYS A 202 -11.92 13.00 4.34
N ASN A 203 -12.41 12.33 5.36
CA ASN A 203 -12.87 12.98 6.57
C ASN A 203 -11.69 13.54 7.37
N LYS A 204 -11.73 14.84 7.60
CA LYS A 204 -10.66 15.54 8.33
C LYS A 204 -10.64 15.20 9.83
N SER A 205 -11.74 14.71 10.40
CA SER A 205 -11.78 14.36 11.83
C SER A 205 -11.01 13.07 12.15
N GLY A 206 -10.85 12.15 11.17
CA GLY A 206 -10.27 10.83 11.36
C GLY A 206 -11.12 9.86 12.21
N GLU A 207 -12.30 10.27 12.68
CA GLU A 207 -13.13 9.42 13.53
C GLU A 207 -13.63 8.16 12.81
N ASP A 208 -13.90 8.24 11.51
CA ASP A 208 -14.27 7.08 10.68
C ASP A 208 -13.12 6.08 10.54
N ILE A 209 -11.88 6.55 10.44
CA ILE A 209 -10.69 5.68 10.43
C ILE A 209 -10.55 4.97 11.78
N LYS A 210 -10.74 5.70 12.88
CA LYS A 210 -10.69 5.16 14.22
C LYS A 210 -11.79 4.13 14.46
N GLU A 211 -13.04 4.43 14.05
CA GLU A 211 -14.17 3.51 14.12
C GLU A 211 -13.88 2.22 13.34
N PHE A 212 -13.40 2.35 12.09
CA PHE A 212 -13.01 1.21 11.29
C PHE A 212 -11.96 0.36 11.99
N CYS A 213 -10.87 0.96 12.47
CA CYS A 213 -9.78 0.24 13.13
C CYS A 213 -10.26 -0.51 14.37
N LEU A 214 -11.05 0.13 15.22
CA LEU A 214 -11.58 -0.49 16.45
C LEU A 214 -12.50 -1.66 16.14
N THR A 215 -13.41 -1.50 15.19
CA THR A 215 -14.37 -2.53 14.81
C THR A 215 -13.71 -3.70 14.09
N PHE A 216 -12.82 -3.41 13.13
CA PHE A 216 -12.09 -4.44 12.40
C PHE A 216 -11.22 -5.31 13.32
N ARG A 217 -10.55 -4.68 14.31
CA ARG A 217 -9.70 -5.38 15.30
C ARG A 217 -10.46 -6.35 16.19
N GLN A 218 -11.75 -6.20 16.38
CA GLN A 218 -12.56 -7.17 17.15
C GLN A 218 -12.61 -8.55 16.47
N ARG A 219 -12.56 -8.59 15.13
CA ARG A 219 -12.58 -9.83 14.35
C ARG A 219 -11.19 -10.28 13.91
N TYR A 220 -10.33 -9.34 13.53
CA TYR A 220 -8.99 -9.62 12.98
C TYR A 220 -7.91 -8.84 13.75
N ALA A 221 -7.59 -9.31 14.94
CA ALA A 221 -6.65 -8.65 15.86
C ALA A 221 -5.23 -8.49 15.28
N HIS A 222 -4.78 -9.43 14.45
CA HIS A 222 -3.40 -9.51 13.98
C HIS A 222 -3.21 -9.12 12.51
N VAL A 223 -4.27 -8.84 11.77
CA VAL A 223 -4.16 -8.42 10.36
C VAL A 223 -3.66 -6.96 10.33
N PRO A 224 -2.57 -6.64 9.63
CA PRO A 224 -2.08 -5.28 9.53
C PRO A 224 -3.12 -4.33 8.93
N ILE A 225 -3.22 -3.12 9.50
CA ILE A 225 -4.02 -2.03 8.94
C ILE A 225 -3.06 -0.93 8.51
N VAL A 226 -3.21 -0.47 7.27
CA VAL A 226 -2.48 0.66 6.72
C VAL A 226 -3.40 1.89 6.73
N VAL A 227 -2.89 2.99 7.24
CA VAL A 227 -3.57 4.30 7.22
C VAL A 227 -2.63 5.35 6.66
N VAL A 228 -3.18 6.34 5.96
CA VAL A 228 -2.44 7.47 5.39
C VAL A 228 -3.05 8.75 5.92
N PRO A 229 -2.46 9.40 6.93
CA PRO A 229 -3.07 10.51 7.67
C PRO A 229 -2.98 11.85 6.94
N THR A 230 -3.07 11.88 5.61
CA THR A 230 -2.96 13.10 4.81
C THR A 230 -4.08 14.11 5.09
N THR A 231 -5.29 13.65 5.41
CA THR A 231 -6.46 14.51 5.65
C THR A 231 -6.76 14.73 7.13
N TYR A 232 -6.18 13.94 8.02
CA TYR A 232 -6.37 13.97 9.48
C TYR A 232 -5.03 13.98 10.24
N ASP A 233 -4.11 14.80 9.77
CA ASP A 233 -2.74 14.94 10.28
C ASP A 233 -2.63 15.41 11.74
N HIS A 234 -3.70 15.93 12.31
CA HIS A 234 -3.76 16.42 13.69
C HIS A 234 -3.94 15.33 14.76
N ILE A 235 -4.17 14.07 14.38
CA ILE A 235 -4.46 12.96 15.32
C ILE A 235 -3.38 11.89 15.39
N HIS A 236 -2.13 12.20 15.01
CA HIS A 236 -1.02 11.25 15.16
C HIS A 236 -0.26 11.35 16.45
#